data_842558171f276ec05268fd49cd008321
#
_entry.id   842558171f276ec05268fd49cd008321
#
_cell.length_a   1.000
_cell.length_b   1.000
_cell.length_c   1.000
_cell.angle_alpha   90.00
_cell.angle_beta   90.00
_cell.angle_gamma   90.00
#
_symmetry.space_group_name_H-M   'P 1'
#
loop_
_entity.id
_entity.type
_entity.pdbx_description
1 polymer ?
#
loop_
_entity_poly.entity_id
_entity_poly.type
_entity_poly.pdbx_seq_one_letter_code
_entity_poly.pdbx_strand_id
1 'polypeptide(L)'
;FQAEDGIRDSSVTGVQTCALPILRSWKQGDRLLLNGKMLTGRDAAHKRIVDMIAKGEKLPVDFTNKLIYYVGPVDPVREEVVGPAGPTTSRRMDKFMETMLGKTGLVGSIGKSERGAQTVETIKKYGGAHLIAVGGAAYLVSKAVKASKVLAFGDLGMEAIYEFDVKDMPVTVAVDSTGNAVHDSGPREWRTKIGKIPVKVV
;
A
#
# COMPACT_ATOMS: atom_id res chain seq x y z
N PHE A 1 -14.34 10.24 -24.81
CA PHE A 1 -13.44 9.15 -24.45
C PHE A 1 -14.24 8.21 -23.55
N GLN A 2 -14.84 7.19 -24.13
CA GLN A 2 -15.50 6.12 -23.38
C GLN A 2 -14.43 5.11 -23.03
N ALA A 3 -14.12 5.00 -21.74
CA ALA A 3 -13.36 3.89 -21.20
C ALA A 3 -14.36 2.78 -20.83
N GLU A 4 -14.76 1.99 -21.80
CA GLU A 4 -15.37 0.68 -21.58
C GLU A 4 -14.26 -0.36 -21.44
N ASP A 5 -13.64 -0.42 -20.27
CA ASP A 5 -12.93 -1.61 -19.83
C ASP A 5 -13.40 -1.93 -18.43
N GLY A 6 -14.08 -3.07 -18.33
CA GLY A 6 -14.79 -3.51 -17.16
C GLY A 6 -13.94 -3.44 -15.91
N ILE A 7 -14.43 -2.66 -14.96
CA ILE A 7 -14.04 -2.79 -13.55
C ILE A 7 -14.34 -4.24 -13.17
N ARG A 8 -13.33 -5.08 -13.09
CA ARG A 8 -13.46 -6.34 -12.35
C ARG A 8 -13.64 -5.95 -10.90
N ASP A 9 -14.89 -5.93 -10.48
CA ASP A 9 -15.29 -5.68 -9.11
C ASP A 9 -14.91 -6.90 -8.26
N SER A 10 -13.62 -7.00 -7.93
CA SER A 10 -13.14 -7.96 -6.96
C SER A 10 -13.12 -7.29 -5.60
N SER A 11 -14.28 -7.22 -4.96
CA SER A 11 -14.38 -6.83 -3.56
C SER A 11 -13.67 -7.88 -2.70
N VAL A 12 -12.48 -7.56 -2.22
CA VAL A 12 -11.76 -8.41 -1.27
C VAL A 12 -12.30 -8.13 0.13
N THR A 13 -13.22 -8.97 0.57
CA THR A 13 -13.76 -8.93 1.93
C THR A 13 -12.83 -9.70 2.86
N GLY A 14 -12.30 -9.05 3.88
CA GLY A 14 -11.59 -9.70 4.99
C GLY A 14 -10.07 -9.76 4.86
N VAL A 15 -9.39 -8.65 5.10
CA VAL A 15 -7.91 -8.57 5.19
C VAL A 15 -7.36 -9.24 6.47
N GLN A 16 -8.21 -9.87 7.29
CA GLN A 16 -7.80 -10.27 8.65
C GLN A 16 -7.15 -11.65 8.80
N THR A 17 -7.40 -12.64 7.93
CA THR A 17 -6.95 -14.01 8.25
C THR A 17 -6.52 -14.89 7.08
N CYS A 18 -6.65 -14.45 5.83
CA CYS A 18 -6.29 -15.25 4.65
C CYS A 18 -5.49 -14.46 3.61
N ALA A 19 -4.68 -13.49 4.04
CA ALA A 19 -4.08 -12.53 3.12
C ALA A 19 -3.17 -13.18 2.07
N LEU A 20 -2.31 -14.13 2.44
CA LEU A 20 -1.33 -14.70 1.50
C LEU A 20 -1.93 -15.45 0.30
N PRO A 21 -2.90 -16.38 0.43
CA PRO A 21 -3.48 -17.05 -0.73
C PRO A 21 -4.19 -16.10 -1.68
N ILE A 22 -4.98 -15.16 -1.14
CA ILE A 22 -5.71 -14.16 -1.93
C ILE A 22 -4.73 -13.22 -2.62
N LEU A 23 -3.73 -12.75 -1.89
CA LEU A 23 -2.72 -11.81 -2.36
C LEU A 23 -1.90 -12.40 -3.53
N ARG A 24 -1.62 -13.70 -3.51
CA ARG A 24 -0.94 -14.41 -4.59
C ARG A 24 -1.76 -14.53 -5.87
N SER A 25 -3.07 -14.39 -5.80
CA SER A 25 -3.93 -14.40 -6.99
C SER A 25 -3.96 -13.06 -7.71
N TRP A 26 -3.56 -11.97 -7.04
CA TRP A 26 -3.56 -10.64 -7.62
C TRP A 26 -2.51 -10.50 -8.71
N LYS A 27 -2.86 -9.77 -9.75
CA LYS A 27 -1.96 -9.43 -10.87
C LYS A 27 -1.72 -7.94 -10.92
N GLN A 28 -0.55 -7.55 -11.40
CA GLN A 28 -0.26 -6.14 -11.64
C GLN A 28 -1.36 -5.49 -12.48
N GLY A 29 -1.81 -4.31 -12.07
CA GLY A 29 -2.90 -3.57 -12.74
C GLY A 29 -4.30 -3.90 -12.23
N ASP A 30 -4.50 -4.96 -11.45
CA ASP A 30 -5.80 -5.27 -10.86
C ASP A 30 -6.25 -4.12 -9.96
N ARG A 31 -7.53 -3.74 -10.09
CA ARG A 31 -8.18 -2.74 -9.23
C ARG A 31 -8.97 -3.46 -8.15
N LEU A 32 -8.71 -3.08 -6.92
CA LEU A 32 -9.29 -3.73 -5.75
C LEU A 32 -10.02 -2.72 -4.87
N LEU A 33 -11.06 -3.18 -4.18
CA LEU A 33 -11.72 -2.48 -3.09
C LEU A 33 -11.36 -3.20 -1.78
N LEU A 34 -10.53 -2.58 -0.94
CA LEU A 34 -10.11 -3.16 0.31
C LEU A 34 -11.16 -2.95 1.40
N ASN A 35 -11.44 -4.03 2.14
CA ASN A 35 -12.34 -4.02 3.27
C ASN A 35 -11.67 -4.67 4.48
N GLY A 36 -11.90 -4.13 5.68
CA GLY A 36 -11.39 -4.65 6.94
C GLY A 36 -10.21 -3.87 7.49
N LYS A 37 -9.42 -4.50 8.36
CA LYS A 37 -8.39 -3.83 9.15
C LYS A 37 -7.04 -3.85 8.47
N MET A 38 -6.34 -2.72 8.51
CA MET A 38 -4.95 -2.59 8.06
C MET A 38 -4.16 -1.73 9.04
N LEU A 39 -2.84 -1.88 9.02
CA LEU A 39 -1.93 -1.04 9.79
C LEU A 39 -1.54 0.21 9.00
N THR A 40 -1.13 1.26 9.70
CA THR A 40 -0.47 2.40 9.08
C THR A 40 0.96 2.53 9.59
N GLY A 41 1.82 3.19 8.83
CA GLY A 41 3.17 3.49 9.27
C GLY A 41 3.98 4.19 8.19
N ARG A 42 4.88 5.06 8.62
CA ARG A 42 5.81 5.79 7.75
C ARG A 42 7.25 5.63 8.22
N ASP A 43 8.09 6.56 7.81
CA ASP A 43 9.54 6.51 8.02
C ASP A 43 9.95 6.29 9.48
N ALA A 44 9.40 7.09 10.41
CA ALA A 44 9.77 7.03 11.82
C ALA A 44 9.33 5.71 12.48
N ALA A 45 8.09 5.26 12.21
CA ALA A 45 7.60 3.99 12.72
C ALA A 45 8.42 2.81 12.18
N HIS A 46 8.69 2.77 10.86
CA HIS A 46 9.51 1.71 10.26
C HIS A 46 10.92 1.67 10.82
N LYS A 47 11.56 2.85 10.98
CA LYS A 47 12.88 2.92 11.60
C LYS A 47 12.86 2.33 13.00
N ARG A 48 11.90 2.71 13.84
CA ARG A 48 11.76 2.23 15.22
C ARG A 48 11.54 0.72 15.27
N ILE A 49 10.68 0.16 14.40
CA ILE A 49 10.45 -1.27 14.27
C ILE A 49 11.76 -2.01 13.95
N VAL A 50 12.50 -1.54 12.95
CA VAL A 50 13.76 -2.16 12.53
C VAL A 50 14.81 -2.08 13.62
N ASP A 51 14.91 -0.95 14.34
CA ASP A 51 15.81 -0.79 15.48
C ASP A 51 15.44 -1.76 16.63
N MET A 52 14.14 -1.93 16.92
CA MET A 52 13.67 -2.91 17.93
C MET A 52 14.02 -4.35 17.53
N ILE A 53 13.80 -4.71 16.27
CA ILE A 53 14.16 -6.05 15.75
C ILE A 53 15.66 -6.29 15.87
N ALA A 54 16.49 -5.30 15.55
CA ALA A 54 17.93 -5.38 15.64
C ALA A 54 18.41 -5.61 17.10
N LYS A 55 17.69 -5.07 18.08
CA LYS A 55 17.95 -5.24 19.51
C LYS A 55 17.31 -6.50 20.10
N GLY A 56 16.54 -7.27 19.33
CA GLY A 56 15.79 -8.42 19.83
C GLY A 56 14.60 -8.06 20.73
N GLU A 57 14.12 -6.82 20.66
CA GLU A 57 12.98 -6.34 21.45
C GLU A 57 11.67 -6.86 20.88
N LYS A 58 10.68 -7.11 21.77
CA LYS A 58 9.34 -7.51 21.36
C LYS A 58 8.63 -6.34 20.66
N LEU A 59 8.09 -6.60 19.47
CA LEU A 59 7.30 -5.61 18.75
C LEU A 59 5.98 -5.32 19.46
N PRO A 60 5.53 -4.04 19.50
CA PRO A 60 4.30 -3.66 20.17
C PRO A 60 3.04 -4.01 19.36
N VAL A 61 3.18 -4.39 18.09
CA VAL A 61 2.09 -4.73 17.16
C VAL A 61 2.45 -6.02 16.43
N ASP A 62 1.45 -6.87 16.22
CA ASP A 62 1.57 -8.04 15.35
C ASP A 62 1.33 -7.64 13.90
N PHE A 63 2.31 -7.84 13.03
CA PHE A 63 2.27 -7.56 11.60
C PHE A 63 1.90 -8.78 10.75
N THR A 64 1.79 -9.96 11.36
CA THR A 64 1.58 -11.23 10.66
C THR A 64 0.32 -11.18 9.81
N ASN A 65 0.47 -11.48 8.51
CA ASN A 65 -0.61 -11.50 7.52
C ASN A 65 -1.34 -10.15 7.35
N LYS A 66 -0.73 -9.03 7.70
CA LYS A 66 -1.33 -7.70 7.58
C LYS A 66 -0.76 -6.91 6.41
N LEU A 67 -1.55 -5.97 5.93
CA LEU A 67 -1.10 -4.89 5.04
C LEU A 67 -0.74 -3.67 5.87
N ILE A 68 0.26 -2.91 5.40
CA ILE A 68 0.61 -1.61 5.98
C ILE A 68 0.39 -0.49 4.97
N TYR A 69 -0.36 0.52 5.36
CA TYR A 69 -0.61 1.72 4.56
C TYR A 69 0.39 2.81 4.94
N TYR A 70 1.16 3.25 3.96
CA TYR A 70 2.11 4.34 4.12
C TYR A 70 1.39 5.68 4.11
N VAL A 71 0.95 6.10 5.28
CA VAL A 71 0.18 7.33 5.48
C VAL A 71 0.57 7.98 6.81
N GLY A 72 0.47 9.29 6.85
CA GLY A 72 0.40 10.06 8.08
C GLY A 72 -0.95 10.76 8.06
N PRO A 73 -1.97 10.19 8.72
CA PRO A 73 -3.29 10.80 8.72
C PRO A 73 -3.24 12.14 9.43
N VAL A 74 -3.95 13.11 8.87
CA VAL A 74 -4.16 14.40 9.55
C VAL A 74 -5.21 14.19 10.63
N ASP A 75 -5.12 14.95 11.71
CA ASP A 75 -6.12 14.92 12.77
C ASP A 75 -7.51 15.26 12.21
N PRO A 76 -8.55 14.59 12.70
CA PRO A 76 -9.91 14.83 12.23
C PRO A 76 -10.37 16.23 12.60
N VAL A 77 -11.11 16.86 11.69
CA VAL A 77 -11.81 18.12 11.92
C VAL A 77 -13.30 17.82 11.83
N ARG A 78 -14.08 18.19 12.82
CA ARG A 78 -15.52 17.90 12.94
C ARG A 78 -15.77 16.42 13.29
N GLU A 79 -16.75 15.79 12.64
CA GLU A 79 -17.19 14.41 12.89
C GLU A 79 -16.44 13.35 12.05
N GLU A 80 -15.29 13.69 11.50
CA GLU A 80 -14.48 12.78 10.68
C GLU A 80 -13.78 11.76 11.57
N VAL A 81 -13.63 10.53 11.08
CA VAL A 81 -12.85 9.47 11.76
C VAL A 81 -11.36 9.80 11.72
N VAL A 82 -10.90 10.30 10.58
CA VAL A 82 -9.55 10.83 10.33
C VAL A 82 -9.66 11.98 9.34
N GLY A 83 -8.76 12.94 9.43
CA GLY A 83 -8.60 13.96 8.39
C GLY A 83 -8.02 13.36 7.09
N PRO A 84 -7.59 14.19 6.16
CA PRO A 84 -7.00 13.71 4.90
C PRO A 84 -5.92 12.66 5.12
N ALA A 85 -6.09 11.48 4.53
CA ALA A 85 -5.24 10.30 4.70
C ALA A 85 -4.64 9.83 3.37
N GLY A 86 -3.91 10.71 2.68
CA GLY A 86 -3.29 10.42 1.40
C GLY A 86 -2.03 9.55 1.50
N PRO A 87 -1.75 8.72 0.46
CA PRO A 87 -0.60 7.85 0.47
C PRO A 87 0.72 8.63 0.42
N THR A 88 1.71 8.14 1.15
CA THR A 88 3.10 8.61 1.10
C THR A 88 3.87 7.88 -0.02
N THR A 89 4.91 8.52 -0.54
CA THR A 89 5.82 7.94 -1.55
C THR A 89 6.47 6.67 -1.01
N SER A 90 6.21 5.53 -1.67
CA SER A 90 6.58 4.20 -1.21
C SER A 90 8.08 3.94 -1.22
N ARG A 91 8.81 4.54 -2.17
CA ARG A 91 10.26 4.34 -2.34
C ARG A 91 11.08 4.72 -1.10
N ARG A 92 10.55 5.63 -0.27
CA ARG A 92 11.20 5.99 1.00
C ARG A 92 11.27 4.82 1.99
N MET A 93 10.33 3.87 1.88
CA MET A 93 10.24 2.67 2.73
C MET A 93 11.03 1.47 2.18
N ASP A 94 11.63 1.58 0.99
CA ASP A 94 12.34 0.47 0.33
C ASP A 94 13.42 -0.16 1.23
N LYS A 95 14.19 0.69 1.91
CA LYS A 95 15.27 0.25 2.83
C LYS A 95 14.81 -0.60 4.01
N PHE A 96 13.52 -0.58 4.33
CA PHE A 96 12.95 -1.35 5.45
C PHE A 96 12.27 -2.64 4.97
N MET A 97 12.00 -2.78 3.67
CA MET A 97 11.07 -3.78 3.14
C MET A 97 11.54 -5.22 3.37
N GLU A 98 12.84 -5.48 3.23
CA GLU A 98 13.42 -6.81 3.50
C GLU A 98 13.17 -7.25 4.95
N THR A 99 13.37 -6.34 5.91
CA THR A 99 13.13 -6.63 7.32
C THR A 99 11.64 -6.78 7.61
N MET A 100 10.81 -5.92 7.04
CA MET A 100 9.36 -5.95 7.29
C MET A 100 8.72 -7.23 6.77
N LEU A 101 8.98 -7.61 5.52
CA LEU A 101 8.44 -8.86 4.97
C LEU A 101 9.09 -10.11 5.60
N GLY A 102 10.41 -10.07 5.80
CA GLY A 102 11.15 -11.27 6.21
C GLY A 102 11.11 -11.58 7.70
N LYS A 103 10.92 -10.58 8.57
CA LYS A 103 11.02 -10.76 10.02
C LYS A 103 9.74 -10.47 10.78
N THR A 104 8.77 -9.77 10.20
CA THR A 104 7.53 -9.41 10.91
C THR A 104 6.32 -10.20 10.43
N GLY A 105 6.42 -10.90 9.31
CA GLY A 105 5.28 -11.59 8.69
C GLY A 105 4.31 -10.66 7.97
N LEU A 106 4.68 -9.39 7.75
CA LEU A 106 3.92 -8.47 6.91
C LEU A 106 3.81 -9.04 5.50
N VAL A 107 2.65 -8.91 4.86
CA VAL A 107 2.41 -9.53 3.54
C VAL A 107 2.33 -8.51 2.40
N GLY A 108 2.22 -7.23 2.70
CA GLY A 108 2.22 -6.22 1.66
C GLY A 108 2.09 -4.81 2.18
N SER A 109 2.18 -3.87 1.26
CA SER A 109 2.18 -2.44 1.56
C SER A 109 1.31 -1.67 0.58
N ILE A 110 0.80 -0.52 1.03
CA ILE A 110 0.00 0.41 0.23
C ILE A 110 0.69 1.77 0.29
N GLY A 111 0.85 2.42 -0.84
CA GLY A 111 1.46 3.75 -0.89
C GLY A 111 1.21 4.45 -2.22
N LYS A 112 2.17 5.22 -2.71
CA LYS A 112 2.16 5.81 -4.06
C LYS A 112 3.54 5.73 -4.70
N SER A 113 3.60 5.91 -6.03
CA SER A 113 4.82 5.82 -6.84
C SER A 113 5.39 4.39 -6.95
N GLU A 114 6.44 4.27 -7.75
CA GLU A 114 7.14 3.01 -8.00
C GLU A 114 7.93 2.52 -6.78
N ARG A 115 8.34 1.25 -6.82
CA ARG A 115 9.33 0.66 -5.91
C ARG A 115 10.66 0.50 -6.63
N GLY A 116 11.76 0.52 -5.88
CA GLY A 116 13.08 0.19 -6.42
C GLY A 116 13.19 -1.29 -6.81
N ALA A 117 14.05 -1.61 -7.78
CA ALA A 117 14.20 -2.99 -8.30
C ALA A 117 14.49 -4.01 -7.19
N GLN A 118 15.36 -3.69 -6.23
CA GLN A 118 15.65 -4.57 -5.11
C GLN A 118 14.41 -4.86 -4.25
N THR A 119 13.53 -3.87 -4.06
CA THR A 119 12.28 -4.06 -3.32
C THR A 119 11.30 -4.92 -4.08
N VAL A 120 11.25 -4.80 -5.42
CA VAL A 120 10.44 -5.68 -6.26
C VAL A 120 10.90 -7.13 -6.12
N GLU A 121 12.21 -7.39 -6.13
CA GLU A 121 12.76 -8.73 -5.88
C GLU A 121 12.47 -9.23 -4.46
N THR A 122 12.49 -8.34 -3.46
CA THR A 122 12.11 -8.66 -2.08
C THR A 122 10.63 -9.07 -2.00
N ILE A 123 9.74 -8.32 -2.66
CA ILE A 123 8.30 -8.63 -2.72
C ILE A 123 8.09 -10.01 -3.35
N LYS A 124 8.76 -10.30 -4.47
CA LYS A 124 8.75 -11.60 -5.13
C LYS A 124 9.26 -12.72 -4.22
N LYS A 125 10.40 -12.51 -3.57
CA LYS A 125 11.03 -13.48 -2.65
C LYS A 125 10.09 -13.95 -1.54
N TYR A 126 9.34 -13.02 -0.95
CA TYR A 126 8.41 -13.31 0.16
C TYR A 126 6.98 -13.56 -0.29
N GLY A 127 6.69 -13.46 -1.59
CA GLY A 127 5.34 -13.65 -2.15
C GLY A 127 4.36 -12.59 -1.69
N GLY A 128 4.87 -11.38 -1.41
CA GLY A 128 4.07 -10.25 -0.98
C GLY A 128 3.44 -9.46 -2.12
N ALA A 129 2.88 -8.27 -1.84
CA ALA A 129 2.41 -7.34 -2.86
C ALA A 129 2.64 -5.88 -2.46
N HIS A 130 2.72 -5.01 -3.47
CA HIS A 130 2.63 -3.58 -3.27
C HIS A 130 1.43 -3.01 -4.02
N LEU A 131 0.60 -2.28 -3.30
CA LEU A 131 -0.59 -1.62 -3.83
C LEU A 131 -0.37 -0.12 -3.87
N ILE A 132 -1.01 0.56 -4.80
CA ILE A 132 -1.03 2.01 -4.84
C ILE A 132 -2.44 2.54 -4.59
N ALA A 133 -2.53 3.54 -3.73
CA ALA A 133 -3.70 4.38 -3.59
C ALA A 133 -3.49 5.69 -4.37
N VAL A 134 -4.57 6.35 -4.75
CA VAL A 134 -4.49 7.56 -5.59
C VAL A 134 -3.89 8.72 -4.81
N GLY A 135 -2.74 9.21 -5.27
CA GLY A 135 -2.15 10.46 -4.78
C GLY A 135 -3.04 11.67 -5.15
N GLY A 136 -3.15 12.63 -4.26
CA GLY A 136 -4.02 13.81 -4.47
C GLY A 136 -5.48 13.60 -4.05
N ALA A 137 -5.93 12.35 -3.86
CA ALA A 137 -7.28 12.02 -3.41
C ALA A 137 -7.38 11.77 -1.89
N ALA A 138 -6.54 12.42 -1.09
CA ALA A 138 -6.40 12.18 0.36
C ALA A 138 -7.75 12.23 1.12
N TYR A 139 -8.59 13.17 0.77
CA TYR A 139 -9.93 13.31 1.36
C TYR A 139 -10.88 12.19 0.95
N LEU A 140 -10.82 11.74 -0.32
CA LEU A 140 -11.65 10.63 -0.78
C LEU A 140 -11.21 9.31 -0.15
N VAL A 141 -9.90 9.11 0.03
CA VAL A 141 -9.36 7.93 0.70
C VAL A 141 -9.77 7.92 2.18
N SER A 142 -9.75 9.08 2.87
CA SER A 142 -10.17 9.14 4.27
C SER A 142 -11.64 8.75 4.49
N LYS A 143 -12.51 8.97 3.51
CA LYS A 143 -13.92 8.51 3.57
C LYS A 143 -14.06 6.99 3.60
N ALA A 144 -13.10 6.25 3.07
CA ALA A 144 -13.08 4.80 3.16
C ALA A 144 -12.72 4.31 4.57
N VAL A 145 -12.06 5.14 5.40
CA VAL A 145 -11.70 4.80 6.78
C VAL A 145 -12.93 4.94 7.69
N LYS A 146 -13.36 3.84 8.28
CA LYS A 146 -14.56 3.76 9.14
C LYS A 146 -14.22 3.78 10.62
N ALA A 147 -13.01 3.37 11.00
CA ALA A 147 -12.48 3.49 12.35
C ALA A 147 -10.96 3.67 12.31
N SER A 148 -10.43 4.35 13.30
CA SER A 148 -9.00 4.60 13.47
C SER A 148 -8.63 4.46 14.95
N LYS A 149 -7.57 3.72 15.23
CA LYS A 149 -7.07 3.53 16.60
C LYS A 149 -5.55 3.53 16.59
N VAL A 150 -4.91 4.31 17.45
CA VAL A 150 -3.48 4.24 17.70
C VAL A 150 -3.17 2.91 18.42
N LEU A 151 -2.26 2.12 17.87
CA LEU A 151 -1.80 0.86 18.45
C LEU A 151 -0.43 1.01 19.13
N ALA A 152 0.47 1.77 18.54
CA ALA A 152 1.82 1.94 19.06
C ALA A 152 2.45 3.25 18.60
N PHE A 153 3.50 3.66 19.31
CA PHE A 153 4.31 4.84 18.99
C PHE A 153 3.52 6.14 18.92
N GLY A 154 2.55 6.33 19.84
CA GLY A 154 1.72 7.53 19.90
C GLY A 154 2.52 8.84 19.99
N ASP A 155 3.75 8.79 20.52
CA ASP A 155 4.69 9.90 20.57
C ASP A 155 5.16 10.39 19.19
N LEU A 156 4.98 9.59 18.14
CA LEU A 156 5.31 9.96 16.76
C LEU A 156 4.17 10.74 16.06
N GLY A 157 3.05 11.00 16.74
CA GLY A 157 1.93 11.74 16.17
C GLY A 157 1.38 11.04 14.91
N MET A 158 1.30 11.76 13.80
CA MET A 158 0.81 11.19 12.53
C MET A 158 1.67 10.04 11.96
N GLU A 159 2.86 9.82 12.47
CA GLU A 159 3.71 8.68 12.09
C GLU A 159 3.60 7.49 13.05
N ALA A 160 2.71 7.55 14.04
CA ALA A 160 2.37 6.41 14.89
C ALA A 160 1.82 5.24 14.06
N ILE A 161 1.79 4.07 14.66
CA ILE A 161 1.10 2.92 14.07
C ILE A 161 -0.37 2.99 14.47
N TYR A 162 -1.22 3.20 13.47
CA TYR A 162 -2.67 3.11 13.64
C TYR A 162 -3.18 1.78 13.08
N GLU A 163 -4.29 1.31 13.58
CA GLU A 163 -5.17 0.35 12.92
C GLU A 163 -6.31 1.14 12.28
N PHE A 164 -6.44 1.04 10.97
CA PHE A 164 -7.60 1.52 10.23
C PHE A 164 -8.54 0.38 9.92
N ASP A 165 -9.84 0.59 10.13
CA ASP A 165 -10.89 -0.25 9.57
C ASP A 165 -11.43 0.46 8.33
N VAL A 166 -11.29 -0.16 7.15
CA VAL A 166 -11.66 0.46 5.88
C VAL A 166 -12.80 -0.29 5.20
N LYS A 167 -13.59 0.47 4.44
CA LYS A 167 -14.64 -0.07 3.59
C LYS A 167 -14.52 0.51 2.19
N ASP A 168 -14.44 -0.40 1.21
CA ASP A 168 -14.36 -0.09 -0.22
C ASP A 168 -13.22 0.88 -0.58
N MET A 169 -12.06 0.74 0.09
CA MET A 169 -10.90 1.58 -0.18
C MET A 169 -10.29 1.20 -1.55
N PRO A 170 -10.32 2.11 -2.54
CA PRO A 170 -9.84 1.79 -3.87
C PRO A 170 -8.32 1.79 -3.93
N VAL A 171 -7.75 0.72 -4.46
CA VAL A 171 -6.32 0.57 -4.71
C VAL A 171 -6.06 -0.18 -6.02
N THR A 172 -4.84 -0.07 -6.52
CA THR A 172 -4.37 -0.84 -7.69
C THR A 172 -3.15 -1.65 -7.30
N VAL A 173 -3.05 -2.88 -7.79
CA VAL A 173 -1.86 -3.73 -7.61
C VAL A 173 -0.72 -3.16 -8.44
N ALA A 174 0.27 -2.58 -7.79
CA ALA A 174 1.43 -1.99 -8.45
C ALA A 174 2.56 -3.00 -8.67
N VAL A 175 2.79 -3.87 -7.68
CA VAL A 175 3.73 -4.99 -7.77
C VAL A 175 3.01 -6.23 -7.24
N ASP A 176 2.92 -7.27 -8.06
CA ASP A 176 2.32 -8.54 -7.67
C ASP A 176 3.34 -9.49 -7.01
N SER A 177 2.86 -10.60 -6.49
CA SER A 177 3.66 -11.60 -5.76
C SER A 177 4.72 -12.29 -6.62
N THR A 178 4.67 -12.15 -7.93
CA THR A 178 5.65 -12.70 -8.88
C THR A 178 6.69 -11.66 -9.32
N GLY A 179 6.57 -10.41 -8.82
CA GLY A 179 7.50 -9.32 -9.10
C GLY A 179 7.18 -8.54 -10.38
N ASN A 180 6.02 -8.75 -10.99
CA ASN A 180 5.59 -7.91 -12.11
C ASN A 180 5.15 -6.54 -11.57
N ALA A 181 5.61 -5.46 -12.23
CA ALA A 181 5.35 -4.09 -11.79
C ALA A 181 4.73 -3.24 -12.92
N VAL A 182 3.62 -2.54 -12.59
CA VAL A 182 2.94 -1.66 -13.56
C VAL A 182 3.82 -0.50 -14.04
N HIS A 183 4.75 -0.05 -13.19
CA HIS A 183 5.67 1.04 -13.51
C HIS A 183 6.74 0.63 -14.53
N ASP A 184 6.96 -0.67 -14.74
CA ASP A 184 7.85 -1.22 -15.75
C ASP A 184 7.09 -1.60 -17.02
N SER A 185 5.98 -2.30 -16.88
CA SER A 185 5.18 -2.79 -18.01
C SER A 185 4.46 -1.65 -18.73
N GLY A 186 3.85 -0.71 -18.00
CA GLY A 186 3.12 0.42 -18.57
C GLY A 186 3.97 1.29 -19.50
N PRO A 187 5.12 1.84 -19.06
CA PRO A 187 5.99 2.61 -19.94
C PRO A 187 6.51 1.82 -21.14
N ARG A 188 6.79 0.52 -20.99
CA ARG A 188 7.23 -0.34 -22.09
C ARG A 188 6.13 -0.48 -23.15
N GLU A 189 4.91 -0.75 -22.74
CA GLU A 189 3.77 -0.85 -23.63
C GLU A 189 3.49 0.48 -24.37
N TRP A 190 3.49 1.60 -23.64
CA TRP A 190 3.22 2.91 -24.24
C TRP A 190 4.32 3.40 -25.18
N ARG A 191 5.58 3.08 -24.92
CA ARG A 191 6.68 3.40 -25.86
C ARG A 191 6.44 2.82 -27.25
N THR A 192 5.86 1.62 -27.35
CA THR A 192 5.51 1.01 -28.64
C THR A 192 4.32 1.66 -29.31
N LYS A 193 3.40 2.26 -28.53
CA LYS A 193 2.20 2.94 -29.03
C LYS A 193 2.48 4.39 -29.44
N ILE A 194 3.26 5.13 -28.66
CA ILE A 194 3.58 6.55 -28.90
C ILE A 194 4.22 6.76 -30.29
N GLY A 195 5.12 5.88 -30.72
CA GLY A 195 5.74 5.98 -32.05
C GLY A 195 4.78 5.76 -33.23
N LYS A 196 3.55 5.34 -32.97
CA LYS A 196 2.49 5.12 -33.99
C LYS A 196 1.42 6.22 -33.99
N ILE A 197 1.50 7.17 -33.07
CA ILE A 197 0.54 8.28 -33.01
C ILE A 197 0.96 9.34 -34.03
N PRO A 198 0.10 9.66 -35.04
CA PRO A 198 0.43 10.68 -36.02
C PRO A 198 0.50 12.05 -35.32
N VAL A 199 1.68 12.67 -35.35
CA VAL A 199 1.87 14.03 -34.85
C VAL A 199 1.33 14.98 -35.94
N LYS A 200 0.22 15.67 -35.68
CA LYS A 200 -0.17 16.84 -36.47
C LYS A 200 0.65 18.02 -36.01
N VAL A 201 1.63 18.42 -36.81
CA VAL A 201 2.27 19.72 -36.65
C VAL A 201 1.28 20.76 -37.19
N VAL A 202 0.78 21.64 -36.34
CA VAL A 202 -0.06 22.79 -36.70
C VAL A 202 0.84 23.98 -36.91
#